data_67d78e6173396a8199d7dba726f56805
#
_entry.id   67d78e6173396a8199d7dba726f56805
#
_cell.length_a   1.000
_cell.length_b   1.000
_cell.length_c   1.000
_cell.angle_alpha   90.00
_cell.angle_beta   90.00
_cell.angle_gamma   90.00
#
_symmetry.space_group_name_H-M   'P 1'
#
loop_
_entity.id
_entity.type
_entity.pdbx_description
1 polymer ?
#
loop_
_entity_poly.entity_id
_entity_poly.type
_entity_poly.pdbx_seq_one_letter_code
_entity_poly.pdbx_strand_id
1 'polypeptide(L)'
;MLPIIGVWRWPTAPFVRPRGAPFVACRIISLILKHTFTPLNNNRLSHLCGPTDAHLRTIELALEVRIAHRHEQFKVEGAKAKAQRALEMLQALYEIAGRPIAASTVQLMLSGDGSMDAADGPSLATRRADLKPRSQNQATYLDNIAEFDITFGIGPAGTGKTYLAVAAAVDALQRSSVQRIVLTRPAVEAGERLGFLPGDLNQKVDPYLRPLYDALYDLMGYDQVHKAFERQQLEIAPLAFMRGRTLNNAFVILDEAQNTTPEQMKMFLTRVGFGTKTVITGDVSQIDLPKTQMSGLIEAERILRRVPGIAITRLTSIDIVRHPLVARIVDAYDAPRRAATARSRE
;
A
#
# COMPACT_ATOMS: atom_id res chain seq x y z
N MET A 1 27.57 -50.70 -19.59
CA MET A 1 26.21 -51.25 -19.36
C MET A 1 25.34 -50.15 -18.77
N LEU A 2 24.52 -49.51 -19.60
CA LEU A 2 23.50 -48.55 -19.23
C LEU A 2 22.13 -49.26 -19.21
N PRO A 3 21.21 -48.97 -18.30
CA PRO A 3 19.79 -49.26 -18.53
C PRO A 3 18.98 -47.98 -18.75
N ILE A 4 18.48 -47.85 -19.92
CA ILE A 4 17.09 -47.76 -20.40
C ILE A 4 16.17 -46.83 -19.60
N ILE A 5 15.90 -45.68 -20.24
CA ILE A 5 14.89 -44.69 -19.89
C ILE A 5 13.50 -45.23 -20.25
N GLY A 6 12.65 -45.46 -19.24
CA GLY A 6 11.25 -45.82 -19.40
C GLY A 6 10.39 -44.63 -19.78
N VAL A 7 9.79 -44.67 -20.97
CA VAL A 7 8.79 -43.69 -21.45
C VAL A 7 7.43 -44.03 -20.84
N TRP A 8 6.91 -43.18 -19.97
CA TRP A 8 5.54 -43.27 -19.47
C TRP A 8 4.55 -42.80 -20.52
N ARG A 9 3.77 -43.70 -21.11
CA ARG A 9 2.60 -43.39 -21.95
C ARG A 9 1.39 -43.19 -21.05
N TRP A 10 0.71 -42.04 -21.18
CA TRP A 10 -0.61 -41.82 -20.60
C TRP A 10 -1.68 -42.54 -21.44
N PRO A 11 -2.68 -43.18 -20.83
CA PRO A 11 -3.79 -43.78 -21.58
C PRO A 11 -4.74 -42.66 -22.03
N THR A 12 -4.98 -42.59 -23.35
CA THR A 12 -6.02 -41.76 -23.95
C THR A 12 -7.37 -42.47 -23.77
N ALA A 13 -8.18 -42.01 -22.80
CA ALA A 13 -9.58 -42.37 -22.73
C ALA A 13 -10.39 -41.44 -23.66
N PRO A 14 -11.37 -41.98 -24.42
CA PRO A 14 -12.19 -41.19 -25.31
C PRO A 14 -13.16 -40.28 -24.51
N PHE A 15 -13.11 -38.98 -24.76
CA PHE A 15 -14.01 -37.98 -24.17
C PHE A 15 -15.40 -38.17 -24.83
N VAL A 16 -16.35 -38.73 -24.11
CA VAL A 16 -17.77 -38.83 -24.51
C VAL A 16 -18.41 -37.48 -24.22
N ARG A 17 -18.77 -36.74 -25.25
CA ARG A 17 -19.56 -35.48 -25.14
C ARG A 17 -21.01 -35.84 -24.77
N PRO A 18 -21.61 -35.25 -23.71
CA PRO A 18 -23.05 -35.31 -23.51
C PRO A 18 -23.76 -34.48 -24.58
N ARG A 19 -24.66 -35.09 -25.31
CA ARG A 19 -25.56 -34.42 -26.25
C ARG A 19 -26.68 -33.71 -25.46
N GLY A 20 -26.87 -32.38 -25.73
CA GLY A 20 -28.11 -31.69 -25.45
C GLY A 20 -28.15 -30.74 -24.26
N ALA A 21 -27.31 -29.69 -24.27
CA ALA A 21 -27.65 -28.45 -23.60
C ALA A 21 -27.58 -27.30 -24.62
N PRO A 22 -28.60 -26.44 -24.75
CA PRO A 22 -28.52 -25.29 -25.67
C PRO A 22 -27.44 -24.35 -25.16
N PHE A 23 -26.42 -24.12 -25.97
CA PHE A 23 -25.41 -23.09 -25.75
C PHE A 23 -26.13 -21.73 -25.89
N VAL A 24 -26.61 -21.18 -24.80
CA VAL A 24 -27.01 -19.77 -24.75
C VAL A 24 -25.71 -18.98 -24.85
N ALA A 25 -25.32 -18.68 -26.09
CA ALA A 25 -24.28 -17.68 -26.35
C ALA A 25 -24.87 -16.35 -25.85
N CYS A 26 -24.47 -15.98 -24.63
CA CYS A 26 -24.66 -14.64 -24.12
C CYS A 26 -23.90 -13.71 -25.08
N ARG A 27 -24.60 -13.13 -26.06
CA ARG A 27 -24.07 -12.07 -26.92
C ARG A 27 -23.79 -10.90 -26.00
N ILE A 28 -22.53 -10.80 -25.55
CA ILE A 28 -22.01 -9.59 -24.93
C ILE A 28 -22.13 -8.52 -26.02
N ILE A 29 -23.10 -7.62 -25.87
CA ILE A 29 -23.23 -6.46 -26.76
C ILE A 29 -22.01 -5.60 -26.52
N SER A 30 -21.00 -5.71 -27.38
CA SER A 30 -19.83 -4.83 -27.35
C SER A 30 -20.26 -3.46 -27.85
N LEU A 31 -20.13 -2.45 -27.02
CA LEU A 31 -20.35 -1.06 -27.38
C LEU A 31 -19.03 -0.48 -27.91
N ILE A 32 -19.14 0.30 -28.99
CA ILE A 32 -18.02 1.07 -29.52
C ILE A 32 -18.23 2.53 -29.17
N LEU A 33 -17.39 3.08 -28.32
CA LEU A 33 -17.35 4.50 -28.02
C LEU A 33 -16.20 5.16 -28.77
N LYS A 34 -16.46 6.35 -29.35
CA LYS A 34 -15.46 7.18 -30.02
C LYS A 34 -15.34 8.49 -29.30
N HIS A 35 -14.12 8.96 -29.10
CA HIS A 35 -13.84 10.26 -28.52
C HIS A 35 -12.68 10.94 -29.25
N THR A 36 -12.76 12.26 -29.37
CA THR A 36 -11.70 13.08 -29.98
C THR A 36 -11.23 14.09 -28.96
N PHE A 37 -9.94 14.08 -28.64
CA PHE A 37 -9.37 15.01 -27.68
C PHE A 37 -9.09 16.37 -28.33
N THR A 38 -9.66 17.41 -27.76
CA THR A 38 -9.49 18.81 -28.17
C THR A 38 -9.12 19.70 -26.98
N PRO A 39 -8.16 20.66 -27.13
CA PRO A 39 -7.37 20.96 -28.32
C PRO A 39 -6.30 19.90 -28.58
N LEU A 40 -5.94 19.70 -29.87
CA LEU A 40 -4.90 18.77 -30.28
C LEU A 40 -3.54 19.18 -29.67
N ASN A 41 -2.95 18.32 -28.87
CA ASN A 41 -1.63 18.51 -28.31
C ASN A 41 -0.86 17.17 -28.33
N ASN A 42 0.07 17.05 -29.26
CA ASN A 42 0.84 15.81 -29.45
C ASN A 42 1.65 15.40 -28.21
N ASN A 43 2.14 16.38 -27.42
CA ASN A 43 2.85 16.09 -26.19
C ASN A 43 1.91 15.48 -25.13
N ARG A 44 0.69 16.04 -24.99
CA ARG A 44 -0.32 15.46 -24.11
C ARG A 44 -0.75 14.07 -24.55
N LEU A 45 -0.94 13.84 -25.84
CA LEU A 45 -1.26 12.51 -26.37
C LEU A 45 -0.14 11.51 -26.13
N SER A 46 1.12 11.90 -26.31
CA SER A 46 2.26 11.06 -25.98
C SER A 46 2.33 10.71 -24.50
N HIS A 47 2.08 11.68 -23.61
CA HIS A 47 2.03 11.43 -22.17
C HIS A 47 0.84 10.55 -21.77
N LEU A 48 -0.33 10.71 -22.41
CA LEU A 48 -1.52 9.88 -22.21
C LEU A 48 -1.25 8.43 -22.58
N CYS A 49 -0.70 8.18 -23.77
CA CYS A 49 -0.42 6.83 -24.26
C CYS A 49 0.72 6.16 -23.49
N GLY A 50 1.69 6.95 -23.03
CA GLY A 50 2.91 6.47 -22.41
C GLY A 50 3.89 5.81 -23.38
N PRO A 51 5.07 5.37 -22.93
CA PRO A 51 6.05 4.69 -23.77
C PRO A 51 5.43 3.45 -24.44
N THR A 52 5.48 3.37 -25.78
CA THR A 52 4.92 2.23 -26.55
C THR A 52 3.48 1.87 -26.21
N ASP A 53 2.62 2.86 -25.93
CA ASP A 53 1.21 2.70 -25.52
C ASP A 53 1.02 1.88 -24.24
N ALA A 54 2.00 1.91 -23.33
CA ALA A 54 1.97 1.13 -22.11
C ALA A 54 0.77 1.46 -21.22
N HIS A 55 0.36 2.73 -21.17
CA HIS A 55 -0.81 3.14 -20.39
C HIS A 55 -2.10 2.56 -20.97
N LEU A 56 -2.27 2.62 -22.30
CA LEU A 56 -3.44 2.07 -22.99
C LEU A 56 -3.57 0.56 -22.77
N ARG A 57 -2.44 -0.18 -22.90
CA ARG A 57 -2.41 -1.63 -22.64
C ARG A 57 -2.77 -1.97 -21.20
N THR A 58 -2.34 -1.15 -20.26
CA THR A 58 -2.68 -1.35 -18.84
C THR A 58 -4.18 -1.18 -18.62
N ILE A 59 -4.82 -0.18 -19.24
CA ILE A 59 -6.26 0.07 -19.18
C ILE A 59 -7.03 -1.07 -19.87
N GLU A 60 -6.60 -1.49 -21.07
CA GLU A 60 -7.21 -2.60 -21.82
C GLU A 60 -7.27 -3.89 -20.99
N LEU A 61 -6.15 -4.26 -20.36
CA LEU A 61 -6.04 -5.47 -19.55
C LEU A 61 -6.87 -5.40 -18.26
N ALA A 62 -6.93 -4.23 -17.63
CA ALA A 62 -7.63 -4.08 -16.36
C ALA A 62 -9.15 -4.01 -16.52
N LEU A 63 -9.64 -3.34 -17.58
CA LEU A 63 -11.06 -3.15 -17.84
C LEU A 63 -11.62 -4.14 -18.86
N GLU A 64 -10.78 -5.04 -19.41
CA GLU A 64 -11.19 -6.00 -20.46
C GLU A 64 -11.86 -5.31 -21.65
N VAL A 65 -11.28 -4.20 -22.11
CA VAL A 65 -11.71 -3.42 -23.28
C VAL A 65 -10.60 -3.42 -24.32
N ARG A 66 -10.91 -3.02 -25.52
CA ARG A 66 -9.94 -2.79 -26.60
C ARG A 66 -9.90 -1.31 -26.92
N ILE A 67 -8.72 -0.70 -26.93
CA ILE A 67 -8.51 0.71 -27.19
C ILE A 67 -7.66 0.84 -28.48
N ALA A 68 -8.21 1.46 -29.50
CA ALA A 68 -7.49 1.81 -30.72
C ALA A 68 -7.49 3.33 -30.86
N HIS A 69 -6.35 3.92 -31.23
CA HIS A 69 -6.28 5.34 -31.48
C HIS A 69 -5.63 5.65 -32.83
N ARG A 70 -6.04 6.76 -33.42
CA ARG A 70 -5.42 7.33 -34.60
C ARG A 70 -5.37 8.84 -34.42
N HIS A 71 -4.16 9.34 -34.16
CA HIS A 71 -3.96 10.73 -33.74
C HIS A 71 -4.79 11.06 -32.48
N GLU A 72 -5.66 12.07 -32.54
CA GLU A 72 -6.56 12.52 -31.46
C GLU A 72 -7.82 11.67 -31.29
N GLN A 73 -8.10 10.76 -32.23
CA GLN A 73 -9.30 9.94 -32.18
C GLN A 73 -9.05 8.62 -31.46
N PHE A 74 -9.77 8.40 -30.38
CA PHE A 74 -9.75 7.16 -29.62
C PHE A 74 -11.04 6.39 -29.79
N LYS A 75 -10.92 5.08 -29.97
CA LYS A 75 -12.04 4.14 -30.09
C LYS A 75 -11.90 3.11 -28.97
N VAL A 76 -12.90 3.03 -28.10
CA VAL A 76 -12.98 2.05 -27.01
C VAL A 76 -14.08 1.04 -27.31
N GLU A 77 -13.73 -0.24 -27.32
CA GLU A 77 -14.64 -1.35 -27.61
C GLU A 77 -14.69 -2.33 -26.43
N GLY A 78 -15.89 -2.61 -25.92
CA GLY A 78 -16.07 -3.53 -24.80
C GLY A 78 -17.50 -3.54 -24.27
N ALA A 79 -17.72 -4.18 -23.12
CA ALA A 79 -19.00 -4.12 -22.41
C ALA A 79 -19.32 -2.67 -22.03
N LYS A 80 -20.60 -2.25 -22.14
CA LYS A 80 -21.06 -0.86 -21.99
C LYS A 80 -20.46 -0.14 -20.78
N ALA A 81 -20.56 -0.74 -19.59
CA ALA A 81 -20.05 -0.13 -18.36
C ALA A 81 -18.51 -0.02 -18.36
N LYS A 82 -17.80 -1.05 -18.85
CA LYS A 82 -16.34 -1.08 -18.93
C LYS A 82 -15.78 -0.09 -19.96
N ALA A 83 -16.44 -0.02 -21.15
CA ALA A 83 -16.07 0.92 -22.20
C ALA A 83 -16.29 2.38 -21.78
N GLN A 84 -17.40 2.65 -21.07
CA GLN A 84 -17.69 3.97 -20.52
C GLN A 84 -16.64 4.38 -19.49
N ARG A 85 -16.32 3.51 -18.53
CA ARG A 85 -15.30 3.76 -17.52
C ARG A 85 -13.90 3.98 -18.14
N ALA A 86 -13.55 3.20 -19.17
CA ALA A 86 -12.28 3.39 -19.86
C ALA A 86 -12.21 4.76 -20.57
N LEU A 87 -13.32 5.22 -21.15
CA LEU A 87 -13.39 6.52 -21.79
C LEU A 87 -13.24 7.67 -20.79
N GLU A 88 -13.98 7.60 -19.68
CA GLU A 88 -13.89 8.58 -18.59
C GLU A 88 -12.47 8.66 -18.02
N MET A 89 -11.83 7.50 -17.86
CA MET A 89 -10.44 7.44 -17.41
C MET A 89 -9.46 8.06 -18.43
N LEU A 90 -9.65 7.82 -19.74
CA LEU A 90 -8.82 8.45 -20.77
C LEU A 90 -8.99 9.97 -20.78
N GLN A 91 -10.22 10.48 -20.58
CA GLN A 91 -10.50 11.91 -20.48
C GLN A 91 -9.78 12.52 -19.27
N ALA A 92 -9.91 11.91 -18.10
CA ALA A 92 -9.28 12.36 -16.89
C ALA A 92 -7.73 12.33 -16.97
N LEU A 93 -7.16 11.29 -17.60
CA LEU A 93 -5.73 11.23 -17.86
C LEU A 93 -5.26 12.32 -18.83
N TYR A 94 -6.07 12.68 -19.83
CA TYR A 94 -5.73 13.75 -20.77
C TYR A 94 -5.67 15.13 -20.11
N GLU A 95 -6.54 15.40 -19.11
CA GLU A 95 -6.50 16.65 -18.34
C GLU A 95 -5.17 16.83 -17.59
N ILE A 96 -4.63 15.76 -17.02
CA ILE A 96 -3.37 15.77 -16.27
C ILE A 96 -2.13 15.53 -17.16
N ALA A 97 -2.30 15.21 -18.46
CA ALA A 97 -1.24 14.90 -19.42
C ALA A 97 -0.35 16.08 -19.81
N GLY A 98 -0.49 17.25 -19.18
CA GLY A 98 0.43 18.38 -19.34
C GLY A 98 1.87 18.05 -18.94
N ARG A 99 2.09 16.99 -18.17
CA ARG A 99 3.39 16.41 -17.77
C ARG A 99 3.38 14.91 -18.05
N PRO A 100 4.56 14.24 -18.14
CA PRO A 100 4.63 12.78 -18.26
C PRO A 100 3.83 12.12 -17.12
N ILE A 101 2.94 11.19 -17.47
CA ILE A 101 2.12 10.45 -16.52
C ILE A 101 2.90 9.21 -16.05
N ALA A 102 3.02 9.03 -14.74
CA ALA A 102 3.64 7.82 -14.20
C ALA A 102 2.69 6.62 -14.34
N ALA A 103 3.23 5.43 -14.62
CA ALA A 103 2.44 4.21 -14.72
C ALA A 103 1.64 3.92 -13.43
N SER A 104 2.17 4.32 -12.26
CA SER A 104 1.46 4.25 -10.97
C SER A 104 0.18 5.08 -10.92
N THR A 105 0.13 6.22 -11.62
CA THR A 105 -1.07 7.07 -11.71
C THR A 105 -2.18 6.38 -12.49
N VAL A 106 -1.84 5.74 -13.61
CA VAL A 106 -2.80 4.95 -14.40
C VAL A 106 -3.36 3.78 -13.60
N GLN A 107 -2.49 3.08 -12.86
CA GLN A 107 -2.89 1.96 -12.01
C GLN A 107 -3.81 2.40 -10.86
N LEU A 108 -3.54 3.57 -10.30
CA LEU A 108 -4.35 4.17 -9.25
C LEU A 108 -5.77 4.46 -9.74
N MET A 109 -5.91 5.08 -10.90
CA MET A 109 -7.21 5.39 -11.51
C MET A 109 -8.01 4.11 -11.85
N LEU A 110 -7.31 3.01 -12.10
CA LEU A 110 -7.94 1.69 -12.33
C LEU A 110 -8.47 1.05 -11.04
N SER A 111 -7.81 1.28 -9.91
CA SER A 111 -8.16 0.66 -8.62
C SER A 111 -9.26 1.40 -7.85
N GLY A 112 -9.57 2.66 -8.19
CA GLY A 112 -10.54 3.50 -7.48
C GLY A 112 -11.87 3.62 -8.20
N ASP A 113 -12.96 3.69 -7.45
CA ASP A 113 -14.22 4.26 -7.93
C ASP A 113 -13.96 5.72 -8.33
N GLY A 114 -14.20 6.02 -9.61
CA GLY A 114 -13.78 7.22 -10.35
C GLY A 114 -14.20 8.61 -9.84
N SER A 115 -14.14 8.88 -8.57
CA SER A 115 -14.18 10.23 -8.05
C SER A 115 -12.76 10.82 -8.11
N MET A 116 -12.48 11.52 -9.21
CA MET A 116 -11.32 12.40 -9.38
C MET A 116 -11.44 13.71 -8.60
N ASP A 117 -12.04 13.69 -7.45
CA ASP A 117 -11.66 14.65 -6.44
C ASP A 117 -10.36 14.11 -5.85
N ALA A 118 -9.23 14.55 -6.46
CA ALA A 118 -7.95 14.46 -5.78
C ALA A 118 -8.21 15.04 -4.40
N ALA A 119 -8.28 14.18 -3.39
CA ALA A 119 -8.48 14.63 -2.04
C ALA A 119 -7.48 15.78 -1.84
N ASP A 120 -8.00 16.96 -1.56
CA ASP A 120 -7.20 18.16 -1.23
C ASP A 120 -6.54 17.87 0.13
N GLY A 121 -5.72 16.83 0.14
CA GLY A 121 -4.99 16.39 1.31
C GLY A 121 -3.77 17.27 1.52
N PRO A 122 -3.25 17.32 2.74
CA PRO A 122 -2.13 18.18 3.09
C PRO A 122 -0.94 17.89 2.17
N SER A 123 -0.39 18.95 1.57
CA SER A 123 0.84 18.89 0.80
C SER A 123 2.00 18.67 1.76
N LEU A 124 2.65 17.51 1.67
CA LEU A 124 3.80 17.17 2.50
C LEU A 124 5.11 17.69 1.88
N ALA A 125 5.91 18.39 2.66
CA ALA A 125 7.25 18.84 2.27
C ALA A 125 8.22 17.63 2.32
N THR A 126 8.32 16.89 1.23
CA THR A 126 9.25 15.78 1.07
C THR A 126 10.00 15.92 -0.25
N ARG A 127 11.09 15.17 -0.44
CA ARG A 127 11.81 15.11 -1.72
C ARG A 127 10.87 14.70 -2.87
N ARG A 128 9.84 13.90 -2.58
CA ARG A 128 8.81 13.51 -3.55
C ARG A 128 7.69 14.55 -3.58
N ALA A 129 7.84 15.54 -4.44
CA ALA A 129 6.83 16.58 -4.65
C ALA A 129 5.47 16.05 -5.16
N ASP A 130 5.45 14.81 -5.64
CA ASP A 130 4.27 14.10 -6.15
C ASP A 130 3.54 13.28 -5.07
N LEU A 131 4.03 13.30 -3.83
CA LEU A 131 3.44 12.54 -2.75
C LEU A 131 2.12 13.17 -2.30
N LYS A 132 1.04 12.53 -2.70
CA LYS A 132 -0.34 12.86 -2.30
C LYS A 132 -1.05 11.63 -1.80
N PRO A 133 -2.02 11.76 -0.90
CA PRO A 133 -2.90 10.66 -0.54
C PRO A 133 -3.62 10.15 -1.78
N ARG A 134 -3.74 8.85 -1.91
CA ARG A 134 -4.30 8.17 -3.08
C ARG A 134 -5.74 7.70 -2.85
N SER A 135 -6.22 7.82 -1.63
CA SER A 135 -7.60 7.50 -1.25
C SER A 135 -8.06 8.46 -0.16
N GLN A 136 -9.37 8.55 0.02
CA GLN A 136 -9.97 9.36 1.08
C GLN A 136 -9.51 8.89 2.47
N ASN A 137 -9.36 7.58 2.68
CA ASN A 137 -8.88 7.04 3.96
C ASN A 137 -7.43 7.45 4.24
N GLN A 138 -6.57 7.50 3.19
CA GLN A 138 -5.20 7.99 3.32
C GLN A 138 -5.15 9.49 3.60
N ALA A 139 -6.05 10.29 2.98
CA ALA A 139 -6.17 11.72 3.28
C ALA A 139 -6.58 11.92 4.74
N THR A 140 -7.66 11.28 5.19
CA THR A 140 -8.10 11.31 6.59
C THR A 140 -7.01 10.86 7.56
N TYR A 141 -6.19 9.88 7.17
CA TYR A 141 -5.06 9.43 7.99
C TYR A 141 -4.01 10.52 8.16
N LEU A 142 -3.64 11.22 7.10
CA LEU A 142 -2.69 12.34 7.15
C LEU A 142 -3.25 13.53 7.93
N ASP A 143 -4.54 13.85 7.78
CA ASP A 143 -5.22 14.89 8.54
C ASP A 143 -5.21 14.57 10.03
N ASN A 144 -5.53 13.32 10.39
CA ASN A 144 -5.47 12.86 11.78
C ASN A 144 -4.05 12.93 12.37
N ILE A 145 -3.01 12.59 11.58
CA ILE A 145 -1.62 12.76 12.02
C ILE A 145 -1.28 14.23 12.27
N ALA A 146 -1.77 15.13 11.44
CA ALA A 146 -1.54 16.56 11.61
C ALA A 146 -2.25 17.12 12.85
N GLU A 147 -3.49 16.69 13.11
CA GLU A 147 -4.34 17.23 14.17
C GLU A 147 -4.04 16.61 15.54
N PHE A 148 -4.00 15.28 15.64
CA PHE A 148 -3.94 14.57 16.93
C PHE A 148 -2.51 14.29 17.40
N ASP A 149 -2.31 14.18 18.73
CA ASP A 149 -1.01 13.84 19.31
C ASP A 149 -0.66 12.36 19.10
N ILE A 150 -1.67 11.49 19.12
CA ILE A 150 -1.51 10.06 18.89
C ILE A 150 -2.47 9.60 17.80
N THR A 151 -1.94 9.00 16.74
CA THR A 151 -2.73 8.48 15.62
C THR A 151 -2.42 7.01 15.36
N PHE A 152 -3.46 6.20 15.33
CA PHE A 152 -3.36 4.80 14.90
C PHE A 152 -3.73 4.67 13.43
N GLY A 153 -2.85 4.05 12.63
CA GLY A 153 -3.07 3.66 11.24
C GLY A 153 -3.17 2.13 11.14
N ILE A 154 -4.40 1.59 11.09
CA ILE A 154 -4.65 0.14 11.12
C ILE A 154 -5.18 -0.30 9.76
N GLY A 155 -4.63 -1.36 9.17
CA GLY A 155 -5.14 -1.90 7.91
C GLY A 155 -4.19 -2.89 7.25
N PRO A 156 -4.58 -3.49 6.12
CA PRO A 156 -3.80 -4.51 5.43
C PRO A 156 -2.43 -4.00 4.93
N ALA A 157 -1.52 -4.93 4.67
CA ALA A 157 -0.24 -4.62 4.03
C ALA A 157 -0.44 -3.98 2.65
N GLY A 158 0.40 -2.98 2.32
CA GLY A 158 0.35 -2.28 1.03
C GLY A 158 -0.62 -1.10 0.96
N THR A 159 -1.30 -0.72 2.06
CA THR A 159 -2.15 0.48 2.14
C THR A 159 -1.37 1.78 2.40
N GLY A 160 -0.04 1.73 2.50
CA GLY A 160 0.81 2.90 2.67
C GLY A 160 0.94 3.43 4.11
N LYS A 161 0.42 2.73 5.13
CA LYS A 161 0.44 3.17 6.56
C LYS A 161 1.79 3.70 7.01
N THR A 162 2.79 2.85 6.96
CA THR A 162 4.16 3.16 7.42
C THR A 162 4.79 4.24 6.55
N TYR A 163 4.63 4.14 5.23
CA TYR A 163 5.19 5.10 4.29
C TYR A 163 4.64 6.52 4.48
N LEU A 164 3.32 6.66 4.64
CA LEU A 164 2.66 7.95 4.90
C LEU A 164 3.01 8.50 6.28
N ALA A 165 3.14 7.64 7.30
CA ALA A 165 3.61 8.04 8.62
C ALA A 165 5.05 8.59 8.58
N VAL A 166 5.96 7.92 7.86
CA VAL A 166 7.34 8.40 7.66
C VAL A 166 7.34 9.71 6.86
N ALA A 167 6.49 9.84 5.85
CA ALA A 167 6.37 11.08 5.07
C ALA A 167 5.90 12.26 5.93
N ALA A 168 4.91 12.06 6.80
CA ALA A 168 4.47 13.08 7.75
C ALA A 168 5.56 13.43 8.77
N ALA A 169 6.36 12.45 9.21
CA ALA A 169 7.49 12.69 10.11
C ALA A 169 8.59 13.53 9.45
N VAL A 170 8.90 13.23 8.18
CA VAL A 170 9.88 14.00 7.39
C VAL A 170 9.39 15.44 7.18
N ASP A 171 8.14 15.63 6.83
CA ASP A 171 7.52 16.97 6.71
C ASP A 171 7.61 17.75 8.03
N ALA A 172 7.26 17.12 9.14
CA ALA A 172 7.32 17.70 10.47
C ALA A 172 8.75 18.13 10.87
N LEU A 173 9.77 17.32 10.54
CA LEU A 173 11.18 17.63 10.77
C LEU A 173 11.64 18.80 9.87
N GLN A 174 11.28 18.80 8.59
CA GLN A 174 11.67 19.85 7.64
C GLN A 174 11.03 21.19 8.00
N ARG A 175 9.78 21.19 8.49
CA ARG A 175 9.09 22.40 9.00
C ARG A 175 9.56 22.80 10.41
N SER A 176 10.49 22.05 11.01
CA SER A 176 10.97 22.26 12.38
C SER A 176 9.85 22.26 13.43
N SER A 177 8.74 21.57 13.17
CA SER A 177 7.67 21.38 14.15
C SER A 177 8.05 20.33 15.20
N VAL A 178 9.02 19.45 14.88
CA VAL A 178 9.66 18.52 15.80
C VAL A 178 11.18 18.64 15.66
N GLN A 179 11.91 18.25 16.70
CA GLN A 179 13.38 18.28 16.72
C GLN A 179 14.00 17.00 16.19
N ARG A 180 13.29 15.88 16.28
CA ARG A 180 13.80 14.56 15.88
C ARG A 180 12.69 13.61 15.49
N ILE A 181 13.05 12.61 14.69
CA ILE A 181 12.21 11.46 14.33
C ILE A 181 12.76 10.23 15.06
N VAL A 182 11.88 9.46 15.68
CA VAL A 182 12.20 8.18 16.32
C VAL A 182 11.33 7.10 15.69
N LEU A 183 11.97 6.17 14.98
CA LEU A 183 11.31 5.02 14.38
C LEU A 183 11.57 3.78 15.22
N THR A 184 10.52 3.10 15.60
CA THR A 184 10.64 1.91 16.43
C THR A 184 9.75 0.78 15.92
N ARG A 185 10.20 -0.45 16.15
CA ARG A 185 9.49 -1.66 15.77
C ARG A 185 9.67 -2.73 16.85
N PRO A 186 8.66 -3.53 17.18
CA PRO A 186 8.85 -4.68 18.04
C PRO A 186 9.81 -5.66 17.37
N ALA A 187 10.80 -6.13 18.10
CA ALA A 187 11.64 -7.23 17.67
C ALA A 187 10.83 -8.52 17.88
N VAL A 188 10.19 -9.02 16.83
CA VAL A 188 9.46 -10.30 16.88
C VAL A 188 10.35 -11.36 16.25
N GLU A 189 10.56 -12.42 16.97
CA GLU A 189 11.16 -13.63 16.42
C GLU A 189 10.11 -14.34 15.57
N ALA A 190 10.04 -14.03 14.28
CA ALA A 190 9.22 -14.78 13.33
C ALA A 190 9.79 -16.20 13.14
N GLY A 191 9.57 -17.08 14.14
CA GLY A 191 10.03 -18.47 14.11
C GLY A 191 11.53 -18.70 14.29
N GLU A 192 12.37 -17.67 14.15
CA GLU A 192 13.82 -17.72 14.39
C GLU A 192 14.16 -17.00 15.69
N ARG A 193 14.70 -17.72 16.65
CA ARG A 193 15.16 -17.11 17.91
C ARG A 193 16.35 -16.22 17.63
N LEU A 194 16.24 -14.92 17.92
CA LEU A 194 17.33 -13.92 17.81
C LEU A 194 18.66 -14.40 18.41
N GLY A 195 18.62 -15.36 19.31
CA GLY A 195 19.79 -15.99 19.92
C GLY A 195 20.68 -16.77 18.96
N PHE A 196 20.21 -17.19 17.80
CA PHE A 196 20.99 -17.98 16.82
C PHE A 196 21.69 -17.15 15.73
N LEU A 197 21.38 -15.86 15.60
CA LEU A 197 22.07 -15.02 14.63
C LEU A 197 23.42 -14.57 15.20
N PRO A 198 24.54 -14.67 14.45
CA PRO A 198 25.83 -14.12 14.86
C PRO A 198 25.81 -12.60 14.87
N GLY A 199 26.50 -11.97 15.80
CA GLY A 199 26.60 -10.50 15.91
C GLY A 199 25.99 -9.91 17.18
N ASP A 200 26.18 -8.62 17.38
CA ASP A 200 25.59 -7.89 18.50
C ASP A 200 24.07 -7.65 18.27
N LEU A 201 23.38 -7.15 19.29
CA LEU A 201 21.92 -6.99 19.25
C LEU A 201 21.49 -6.03 18.11
N ASN A 202 22.28 -5.01 17.81
CA ASN A 202 22.00 -4.04 16.76
C ASN A 202 22.09 -4.69 15.37
N GLN A 203 23.12 -5.50 15.13
CA GLN A 203 23.28 -6.23 13.87
C GLN A 203 22.16 -7.27 13.62
N LYS A 204 21.64 -7.86 14.69
CA LYS A 204 20.54 -8.83 14.60
C LYS A 204 19.18 -8.19 14.30
N VAL A 205 18.98 -6.94 14.72
CA VAL A 205 17.71 -6.23 14.54
C VAL A 205 17.67 -5.43 13.22
N ASP A 206 18.84 -5.07 12.67
CA ASP A 206 18.96 -4.26 11.45
C ASP A 206 18.11 -4.76 10.25
N PRO A 207 18.05 -6.07 9.92
CA PRO A 207 17.22 -6.56 8.83
C PRO A 207 15.71 -6.22 8.97
N TYR A 208 15.20 -6.19 10.19
CA TYR A 208 13.79 -5.88 10.46
C TYR A 208 13.49 -4.39 10.35
N LEU A 209 14.50 -3.54 10.40
CA LEU A 209 14.37 -2.09 10.29
C LEU A 209 14.58 -1.58 8.86
N ARG A 210 15.04 -2.42 7.92
CA ARG A 210 15.29 -2.06 6.52
C ARG A 210 14.12 -1.35 5.84
N PRO A 211 12.86 -1.80 5.97
CA PRO A 211 11.74 -1.10 5.33
C PRO A 211 11.57 0.35 5.77
N LEU A 212 11.97 0.68 7.00
CA LEU A 212 11.96 2.05 7.51
C LEU A 212 13.11 2.89 6.89
N TYR A 213 14.29 2.30 6.73
CA TYR A 213 15.41 2.95 6.02
C TYR A 213 15.05 3.21 4.56
N ASP A 214 14.44 2.24 3.87
CA ASP A 214 14.03 2.38 2.46
C ASP A 214 13.05 3.53 2.28
N ALA A 215 12.06 3.66 3.18
CA ALA A 215 11.11 4.78 3.17
C ALA A 215 11.82 6.12 3.41
N LEU A 216 12.75 6.19 4.35
CA LEU A 216 13.53 7.41 4.62
C LEU A 216 14.39 7.81 3.42
N TYR A 217 15.10 6.86 2.80
CA TYR A 217 15.94 7.14 1.63
C TYR A 217 15.11 7.64 0.43
N ASP A 218 13.93 7.09 0.23
CA ASP A 218 13.01 7.55 -0.83
C ASP A 218 12.50 8.98 -0.55
N LEU A 219 12.15 9.29 0.69
CA LEU A 219 11.51 10.55 1.09
C LEU A 219 12.47 11.71 1.35
N MET A 220 13.66 11.42 1.87
CA MET A 220 14.67 12.44 2.21
C MET A 220 15.88 12.42 1.26
N GLY A 221 16.21 11.25 0.70
CA GLY A 221 17.46 10.99 -0.01
C GLY A 221 18.60 10.61 0.92
N TYR A 222 19.55 9.84 0.36
CA TYR A 222 20.63 9.20 1.11
C TYR A 222 21.46 10.19 1.97
N ASP A 223 21.94 11.27 1.37
CA ASP A 223 22.81 12.24 2.06
C ASP A 223 22.11 12.94 3.22
N GLN A 224 20.82 13.26 3.08
CA GLN A 224 20.07 13.92 4.16
C GLN A 224 19.77 12.97 5.30
N VAL A 225 19.49 11.71 5.03
CA VAL A 225 19.30 10.67 6.06
C VAL A 225 20.57 10.51 6.87
N HIS A 226 21.78 10.40 6.24
CA HIS A 226 23.04 10.31 6.96
C HIS A 226 23.31 11.52 7.84
N LYS A 227 23.13 12.73 7.30
CA LYS A 227 23.28 13.98 8.09
C LYS A 227 22.31 14.04 9.27
N ALA A 228 21.07 13.54 9.10
CA ALA A 228 20.09 13.52 10.18
C ALA A 228 20.50 12.54 11.30
N PHE A 229 21.06 11.39 10.96
CA PHE A 229 21.66 10.46 11.95
C PHE A 229 22.83 11.09 12.70
N GLU A 230 23.80 11.70 12.01
CA GLU A 230 24.94 12.38 12.61
C GLU A 230 24.52 13.49 13.58
N ARG A 231 23.45 14.22 13.25
CA ARG A 231 22.86 15.28 14.08
C ARG A 231 21.92 14.78 15.18
N GLN A 232 21.75 13.47 15.31
CA GLN A 232 20.80 12.86 16.24
C GLN A 232 19.34 13.31 16.04
N GLN A 233 19.03 13.79 14.83
CA GLN A 233 17.67 14.15 14.41
C GLN A 233 16.86 12.94 13.92
N LEU A 234 17.53 11.82 13.69
CA LEU A 234 16.92 10.57 13.26
C LEU A 234 17.47 9.42 14.10
N GLU A 235 16.56 8.64 14.67
CA GLU A 235 16.88 7.46 15.47
C GLU A 235 16.00 6.29 14.99
N ILE A 236 16.59 5.12 14.78
CA ILE A 236 15.87 3.88 14.51
C ILE A 236 16.32 2.87 15.56
N ALA A 237 15.38 2.36 16.34
CA ALA A 237 15.70 1.47 17.47
C ALA A 237 14.57 0.46 17.73
N PRO A 238 14.89 -0.73 18.27
CA PRO A 238 13.89 -1.67 18.76
C PRO A 238 13.01 -1.06 19.84
N LEU A 239 11.76 -1.50 19.91
CA LEU A 239 10.78 -1.03 20.90
C LEU A 239 11.29 -1.16 22.35
N ALA A 240 12.05 -2.20 22.65
CA ALA A 240 12.62 -2.43 23.99
C ALA A 240 13.50 -1.25 24.48
N PHE A 241 14.14 -0.52 23.57
CA PHE A 241 15.02 0.61 23.88
C PHE A 241 14.24 1.90 24.22
N MET A 242 12.93 1.89 24.06
CA MET A 242 12.07 2.99 24.47
C MET A 242 11.78 2.98 25.99
N ARG A 243 12.06 1.87 26.67
CA ARG A 243 11.79 1.74 28.11
C ARG A 243 12.60 2.76 28.93
N GLY A 244 11.93 3.43 29.86
CA GLY A 244 12.55 4.42 30.77
C GLY A 244 12.83 5.78 30.13
N ARG A 245 12.49 5.99 28.87
CA ARG A 245 12.66 7.26 28.16
C ARG A 245 11.40 8.13 28.25
N THR A 246 11.57 9.44 28.10
CA THR A 246 10.52 10.40 27.79
C THR A 246 10.89 11.08 26.48
N LEU A 247 10.02 10.99 25.50
CA LEU A 247 10.27 11.52 24.14
C LEU A 247 9.55 12.86 24.02
N ASN A 248 10.30 13.95 24.10
CA ASN A 248 9.79 15.32 23.94
C ASN A 248 10.17 15.88 22.57
N ASN A 249 9.34 16.76 22.01
CA ASN A 249 9.55 17.45 20.73
C ASN A 249 9.97 16.51 19.60
N ALA A 250 9.36 15.32 19.55
CA ALA A 250 9.71 14.26 18.63
C ALA A 250 8.52 13.82 17.77
N PHE A 251 8.83 13.31 16.59
CA PHE A 251 7.86 12.51 15.84
C PHE A 251 8.22 11.04 16.01
N VAL A 252 7.35 10.28 16.66
CA VAL A 252 7.61 8.89 17.02
C VAL A 252 6.72 7.96 16.21
N ILE A 253 7.30 6.95 15.58
CA ILE A 253 6.55 5.94 14.85
C ILE A 253 6.80 4.57 15.46
N LEU A 254 5.72 3.88 15.85
CA LEU A 254 5.75 2.45 16.19
C LEU A 254 5.15 1.67 15.02
N ASP A 255 6.02 0.99 14.27
CA ASP A 255 5.62 0.16 13.13
C ASP A 255 5.42 -1.30 13.56
N GLU A 256 4.58 -2.06 12.81
CA GLU A 256 4.19 -3.45 13.08
C GLU A 256 3.67 -3.67 14.52
N ALA A 257 2.90 -2.71 15.00
CA ALA A 257 2.42 -2.66 16.38
C ALA A 257 1.50 -3.83 16.77
N GLN A 258 0.93 -4.57 15.80
CA GLN A 258 0.16 -5.79 16.08
C GLN A 258 1.01 -6.87 16.79
N ASN A 259 2.32 -6.78 16.65
CA ASN A 259 3.28 -7.69 17.27
C ASN A 259 3.80 -7.22 18.63
N THR A 260 3.13 -6.24 19.25
CA THR A 260 3.38 -5.87 20.66
C THR A 260 2.45 -6.63 21.59
N THR A 261 2.92 -6.88 22.82
CA THR A 261 2.02 -7.28 23.91
C THR A 261 1.31 -6.06 24.49
N PRO A 262 0.19 -6.22 25.23
CA PRO A 262 -0.47 -5.12 25.95
C PRO A 262 0.47 -4.29 26.82
N GLU A 263 1.38 -4.95 27.53
CA GLU A 263 2.36 -4.30 28.41
C GLU A 263 3.37 -3.47 27.60
N GLN A 264 3.82 -3.98 26.45
CA GLN A 264 4.73 -3.27 25.55
C GLN A 264 4.05 -2.05 24.94
N MET A 265 2.81 -2.19 24.47
CA MET A 265 2.02 -1.08 23.94
C MET A 265 1.80 0.00 25.01
N LYS A 266 1.39 -0.38 26.21
CA LYS A 266 1.23 0.55 27.34
C LYS A 266 2.55 1.22 27.69
N MET A 267 3.65 0.46 27.77
CA MET A 267 4.98 0.99 28.00
C MET A 267 5.33 2.05 26.96
N PHE A 268 5.10 1.80 25.67
CA PHE A 268 5.41 2.71 24.59
C PHE A 268 4.55 4.00 24.65
N LEU A 269 3.24 3.88 24.76
CA LEU A 269 2.32 5.01 24.81
C LEU A 269 2.60 5.96 25.98
N THR A 270 3.15 5.43 27.09
CA THR A 270 3.54 6.26 28.24
C THR A 270 4.92 6.91 28.07
N ARG A 271 5.59 6.80 26.90
CA ARG A 271 6.83 7.52 26.58
C ARG A 271 6.59 8.85 25.90
N VAL A 272 5.38 9.10 25.44
CA VAL A 272 4.98 10.34 24.76
C VAL A 272 5.15 11.50 25.73
N GLY A 273 5.97 12.48 25.32
CA GLY A 273 6.26 13.69 26.07
C GLY A 273 5.63 14.92 25.39
N PHE A 274 5.96 16.11 25.91
CA PHE A 274 5.44 17.36 25.40
C PHE A 274 5.93 17.65 23.98
N GLY A 275 5.03 18.20 23.14
CA GLY A 275 5.36 18.56 21.76
C GLY A 275 5.67 17.36 20.86
N THR A 276 5.21 16.16 21.24
CA THR A 276 5.47 14.93 20.50
C THR A 276 4.23 14.48 19.74
N LYS A 277 4.43 14.14 18.45
CA LYS A 277 3.48 13.42 17.61
C LYS A 277 3.84 11.94 17.58
N THR A 278 2.85 11.08 17.76
CA THR A 278 3.07 9.62 17.80
C THR A 278 2.14 8.93 16.82
N VAL A 279 2.70 8.13 15.94
CA VAL A 279 1.96 7.33 14.97
C VAL A 279 2.19 5.85 15.21
N ILE A 280 1.12 5.10 15.34
CA ILE A 280 1.15 3.64 15.54
C ILE A 280 0.59 2.98 14.29
N THR A 281 1.41 2.19 13.59
CA THR A 281 0.99 1.46 12.39
C THR A 281 0.92 -0.04 12.65
N GLY A 282 -0.06 -0.71 12.03
CA GLY A 282 -0.14 -2.17 12.17
C GLY A 282 -1.21 -2.82 11.30
N ASP A 283 -1.10 -4.14 11.19
CA ASP A 283 -2.01 -5.01 10.44
C ASP A 283 -2.52 -6.13 11.35
N VAL A 284 -3.76 -6.03 11.80
CA VAL A 284 -4.38 -7.03 12.70
C VAL A 284 -4.54 -8.41 12.07
N SER A 285 -4.34 -8.55 10.77
CA SER A 285 -4.36 -9.84 10.07
C SER A 285 -3.00 -10.56 10.11
N GLN A 286 -1.91 -9.86 10.47
CA GLN A 286 -0.53 -10.36 10.46
C GLN A 286 0.09 -10.35 11.86
N ILE A 287 -0.56 -11.08 12.78
CA ILE A 287 -0.09 -11.18 14.17
C ILE A 287 0.82 -12.41 14.28
N ASP A 288 2.11 -12.17 14.57
CA ASP A 288 3.14 -13.21 14.73
C ASP A 288 3.37 -13.59 16.21
N LEU A 289 2.56 -13.04 17.12
CA LEU A 289 2.61 -13.40 18.53
C LEU A 289 2.13 -14.84 18.78
N PRO A 290 2.64 -15.52 19.82
CA PRO A 290 2.10 -16.79 20.26
C PRO A 290 0.58 -16.71 20.50
N LYS A 291 -0.16 -17.75 20.13
CA LYS A 291 -1.64 -17.78 20.25
C LYS A 291 -2.18 -17.51 21.66
N THR A 292 -1.34 -17.67 22.68
CA THR A 292 -1.68 -17.39 24.09
C THR A 292 -1.52 -15.92 24.46
N GLN A 293 -0.92 -15.10 23.59
CA GLN A 293 -0.70 -13.67 23.83
C GLN A 293 -1.65 -12.82 23.00
N MET A 294 -2.26 -11.84 23.64
CA MET A 294 -3.10 -10.85 22.97
C MET A 294 -2.23 -9.78 22.32
N SER A 295 -2.64 -9.31 21.15
CA SER A 295 -2.00 -8.17 20.50
C SER A 295 -2.31 -6.87 21.26
N GLY A 296 -1.26 -6.14 21.63
CA GLY A 296 -1.36 -4.83 22.26
C GLY A 296 -2.04 -3.80 21.37
N LEU A 297 -1.93 -3.92 20.03
CA LEU A 297 -2.63 -3.04 19.08
C LEU A 297 -4.14 -3.22 19.17
N ILE A 298 -4.64 -4.47 19.20
CA ILE A 298 -6.07 -4.78 19.30
C ILE A 298 -6.62 -4.28 20.63
N GLU A 299 -5.89 -4.51 21.72
CA GLU A 299 -6.32 -4.03 23.05
C GLU A 299 -6.33 -2.50 23.11
N ALA A 300 -5.26 -1.84 22.63
CA ALA A 300 -5.15 -0.38 22.60
C ALA A 300 -6.29 0.25 21.78
N GLU A 301 -6.59 -0.28 20.61
CA GLU A 301 -7.72 0.18 19.79
C GLU A 301 -9.04 0.14 20.57
N ARG A 302 -9.29 -0.95 21.29
CA ARG A 302 -10.53 -1.12 22.08
C ARG A 302 -10.62 -0.12 23.24
N ILE A 303 -9.51 0.09 23.97
CA ILE A 303 -9.48 0.90 25.17
C ILE A 303 -9.44 2.39 24.86
N LEU A 304 -8.62 2.79 23.87
CA LEU A 304 -8.30 4.19 23.60
C LEU A 304 -9.27 4.89 22.64
N ARG A 305 -10.20 4.18 22.04
CA ARG A 305 -11.13 4.70 21.03
C ARG A 305 -11.91 5.95 21.47
N ARG A 306 -12.09 6.16 22.77
CA ARG A 306 -12.86 7.28 23.35
C ARG A 306 -11.99 8.28 24.10
N VAL A 307 -10.66 8.13 24.05
CA VAL A 307 -9.73 9.05 24.73
C VAL A 307 -9.53 10.28 23.84
N PRO A 308 -9.83 11.50 24.34
CA PRO A 308 -9.56 12.71 23.59
C PRO A 308 -8.06 12.85 23.25
N GLY A 309 -7.73 13.42 22.08
CA GLY A 309 -6.34 13.56 21.60
C GLY A 309 -5.80 12.33 20.89
N ILE A 310 -6.60 11.26 20.73
CA ILE A 310 -6.22 10.04 20.02
C ILE A 310 -7.14 9.84 18.81
N ALA A 311 -6.57 9.67 17.62
CA ALA A 311 -7.28 9.30 16.42
C ALA A 311 -6.99 7.85 16.01
N ILE A 312 -7.99 7.17 15.45
CA ILE A 312 -7.85 5.82 14.91
C ILE A 312 -8.39 5.81 13.49
N THR A 313 -7.49 5.64 12.52
CA THR A 313 -7.82 5.54 11.09
C THR A 313 -7.71 4.08 10.64
N ARG A 314 -8.75 3.57 10.02
CA ARG A 314 -8.76 2.24 9.42
C ARG A 314 -8.63 2.35 7.90
N LEU A 315 -7.55 1.79 7.40
CA LEU A 315 -7.31 1.59 5.98
C LEU A 315 -7.82 0.20 5.57
N THR A 316 -8.32 0.09 4.36
CA THR A 316 -8.99 -1.11 3.87
C THR A 316 -8.32 -1.66 2.61
N SER A 317 -8.83 -2.74 2.05
CA SER A 317 -8.32 -3.30 0.80
C SER A 317 -8.43 -2.34 -0.40
N ILE A 318 -9.34 -1.37 -0.35
CA ILE A 318 -9.52 -0.34 -1.40
C ILE A 318 -8.29 0.59 -1.44
N ASP A 319 -7.62 0.78 -0.30
CA ASP A 319 -6.45 1.66 -0.16
C ASP A 319 -5.13 0.98 -0.60
N ILE A 320 -5.19 -0.31 -1.00
CA ILE A 320 -4.00 -1.07 -1.38
C ILE A 320 -3.49 -0.59 -2.73
N VAL A 321 -2.26 -0.09 -2.74
CA VAL A 321 -1.53 0.28 -3.95
C VAL A 321 -0.46 -0.76 -4.23
N ARG A 322 -0.75 -1.67 -5.15
CA ARG A 322 0.18 -2.74 -5.54
C ARG A 322 0.30 -2.84 -7.06
N HIS A 323 1.42 -3.37 -7.50
CA HIS A 323 1.58 -3.74 -8.91
C HIS A 323 0.46 -4.74 -9.30
N PRO A 324 -0.21 -4.60 -10.48
CA PRO A 324 -1.34 -5.46 -10.86
C PRO A 324 -1.01 -6.95 -10.85
N LEU A 325 0.23 -7.33 -11.16
CA LEU A 325 0.68 -8.72 -11.06
C LEU A 325 0.68 -9.20 -9.61
N VAL A 326 1.13 -8.36 -8.67
CA VAL A 326 1.14 -8.71 -7.24
C VAL A 326 -0.28 -8.88 -6.71
N ALA A 327 -1.22 -8.02 -7.11
CA ALA A 327 -2.63 -8.17 -6.76
C ALA A 327 -3.18 -9.53 -7.24
N ARG A 328 -2.94 -9.90 -8.50
CA ARG A 328 -3.34 -11.20 -9.06
C ARG A 328 -2.69 -12.40 -8.37
N ILE A 329 -1.42 -12.28 -7.96
CA ILE A 329 -0.75 -13.32 -7.19
C ILE A 329 -1.44 -13.52 -5.84
N VAL A 330 -1.71 -12.45 -5.10
CA VAL A 330 -2.41 -12.51 -3.81
C VAL A 330 -3.79 -13.14 -3.97
N ASP A 331 -4.58 -12.69 -4.95
CA ASP A 331 -5.90 -13.25 -5.22
C ASP A 331 -5.85 -14.75 -5.54
N ALA A 332 -4.84 -15.20 -6.29
CA ALA A 332 -4.65 -16.61 -6.62
C ALA A 332 -4.33 -17.46 -5.37
N TYR A 333 -3.53 -16.93 -4.43
CA TYR A 333 -3.24 -17.61 -3.16
C TYR A 333 -4.43 -17.60 -2.18
N ASP A 334 -5.27 -16.57 -2.22
CA ASP A 334 -6.43 -16.46 -1.33
C ASP A 334 -7.68 -17.22 -1.83
N ALA A 335 -7.79 -17.47 -3.13
CA ALA A 335 -8.92 -18.18 -3.73
C ALA A 335 -9.19 -19.56 -3.10
N PRO A 336 -8.18 -20.45 -2.85
CA PRO A 336 -8.40 -21.72 -2.19
C PRO A 336 -8.88 -21.59 -0.73
N ARG A 337 -8.39 -20.57 -0.01
CA ARG A 337 -8.79 -20.30 1.39
C ARG A 337 -10.23 -19.82 1.48
N ARG A 338 -10.67 -18.95 0.57
CA ARG A 338 -12.08 -18.48 0.47
C ARG A 338 -13.02 -19.65 0.14
N ALA A 339 -12.63 -20.54 -0.76
CA ALA A 339 -13.41 -21.74 -1.10
C ALA A 339 -13.52 -22.74 0.06
N ALA A 340 -12.46 -22.93 0.85
CA ALA A 340 -12.48 -23.76 2.04
C ALA A 340 -13.38 -23.20 3.15
N THR A 341 -13.36 -21.89 3.37
CA THR A 341 -14.20 -21.21 4.37
C THR A 341 -15.68 -21.20 3.97
N ALA A 342 -16.01 -21.15 2.68
CA ALA A 342 -17.39 -21.26 2.20
C ALA A 342 -17.97 -22.67 2.43
N ARG A 343 -17.18 -23.72 2.20
CA ARG A 343 -17.60 -25.12 2.45
C ARG A 343 -17.75 -25.50 3.93
N SER A 344 -17.13 -24.77 4.85
CA SER A 344 -17.28 -25.02 6.30
C SER A 344 -18.48 -24.29 6.93
N ARG A 345 -19.21 -23.50 6.15
CA ARG A 345 -20.43 -22.77 6.57
C ARG A 345 -21.73 -23.36 6.01
N GLU A 346 -21.63 -24.34 5.14
CA GLU A 346 -22.72 -25.25 4.71
C GLU A 346 -22.71 -26.54 5.56
#